data_bed585e09f77714d69b1efcec8675a94
#
_entry.id   bed585e09f77714d69b1efcec8675a94
#
_cell.length_a   1.000
_cell.length_b   1.000
_cell.length_c   1.000
_cell.angle_alpha   90.00
_cell.angle_beta   90.00
_cell.angle_gamma   90.00
#
_symmetry.space_group_name_H-M   'P 1'
#
loop_
_entity.id
_entity.type
_entity.pdbx_description
1 polymer ?
#
loop_
_entity_poly.entity_id
_entity_poly.type
_entity_poly.pdbx_seq_one_letter_code
_entity_poly.pdbx_strand_id
1 'polypeptide(L)'
;MIKTFDYFGNPEEPSIVLCNPDKTELFSLGLMYDTKLNLRYNAIGDFSFSFPKSIDGGETILNSYQHIKNKKLIHVEDYGYYVIDDVQEDMDGLQPIKKITCKSLEYELVSKRVSAYGGTVKLYDILNPEGTLLYDMLQLAPNWTVGSIDTSLLIKYRTFNISDSTVYNVLTSDVANAFECIFVFDTILRKVSAIAYENATTNTDIFLSFDNLIDNAKVSEKTDEITTCLSVYGGGVLNIRGVNPLGTDKIYDFSYYSNTDWMSAGLVLALQNWNALLDTQQPIYANNLTLLKTYNQEMIVLRSTLTQLNSDYLSLEGVKKLRVQTGESLTTINAQLASKQAEIDAQQVLINNKQLQIDSVTLDLQEINTLVGFENVSNFSPTQLLELNNFIYENTYQNENIIQTDSMTT
;
A
#
# COMPACT_ATOMS: atom_id res chain seq x y z
N MET A 1 -6.02 0.36 36.06
CA MET A 1 -7.36 0.98 36.02
C MET A 1 -7.41 1.81 34.73
N ILE A 2 -8.42 1.58 33.92
CA ILE A 2 -8.61 2.32 32.65
C ILE A 2 -9.08 3.73 33.02
N LYS A 3 -8.59 4.75 32.29
CA LYS A 3 -8.93 6.15 32.52
C LYS A 3 -9.36 6.80 31.22
N THR A 4 -10.41 7.62 31.28
CA THR A 4 -10.76 8.66 30.32
C THR A 4 -10.52 10.05 30.92
N PHE A 5 -10.73 11.09 30.19
CA PHE A 5 -10.53 12.46 30.70
C PHE A 5 -11.80 13.28 30.43
N ASP A 6 -12.24 14.01 31.45
CA ASP A 6 -13.33 14.96 31.31
C ASP A 6 -12.94 16.16 30.42
N TYR A 7 -13.88 17.05 30.16
CA TYR A 7 -13.64 18.28 29.36
C TYR A 7 -12.52 19.16 29.94
N PHE A 8 -12.22 19.06 31.24
CA PHE A 8 -11.17 19.83 31.91
C PHE A 8 -9.84 19.06 32.02
N GLY A 9 -9.77 17.85 31.46
CA GLY A 9 -8.57 17.00 31.51
C GLY A 9 -8.37 16.23 32.83
N ASN A 10 -9.40 16.16 33.70
CA ASN A 10 -9.33 15.34 34.89
C ASN A 10 -9.57 13.86 34.54
N PRO A 11 -8.81 12.94 35.14
CA PRO A 11 -8.99 11.51 34.87
C PRO A 11 -10.27 10.97 35.48
N GLU A 12 -11.11 10.37 34.65
CA GLU A 12 -12.34 9.69 35.04
C GLU A 12 -12.30 8.20 34.70
N GLU A 13 -13.15 7.40 35.34
CA GLU A 13 -13.36 6.01 34.97
C GLU A 13 -14.36 5.95 33.82
N PRO A 14 -14.03 5.27 32.69
CA PRO A 14 -14.95 5.20 31.55
C PRO A 14 -16.24 4.45 31.91
N SER A 15 -17.33 4.87 31.37
CA SER A 15 -18.57 4.10 31.40
C SER A 15 -18.40 2.81 30.60
N ILE A 16 -18.79 1.67 31.19
CA ILE A 16 -18.71 0.37 30.54
C ILE A 16 -20.08 -0.30 30.56
N VAL A 17 -20.57 -0.63 29.37
CA VAL A 17 -21.92 -1.11 29.14
C VAL A 17 -21.91 -2.45 28.39
N LEU A 18 -22.70 -3.40 28.90
CA LEU A 18 -23.01 -4.64 28.19
C LEU A 18 -24.06 -4.36 27.11
N CYS A 19 -23.79 -4.77 25.89
CA CYS A 19 -24.67 -4.55 24.74
C CYS A 19 -24.99 -5.86 24.01
N ASN A 20 -26.08 -5.85 23.27
CA ASN A 20 -26.37 -6.86 22.25
C ASN A 20 -25.43 -6.74 21.03
N PRO A 21 -25.36 -7.75 20.15
CA PRO A 21 -24.58 -7.67 18.89
C PRO A 21 -24.98 -6.52 17.95
N ASP A 22 -26.23 -6.03 18.05
CA ASP A 22 -26.76 -4.87 17.36
C ASP A 22 -26.43 -3.53 18.03
N LYS A 23 -25.61 -3.55 19.12
CA LYS A 23 -25.22 -2.43 19.95
C LYS A 23 -26.33 -1.85 20.85
N THR A 24 -27.48 -2.51 20.95
CA THR A 24 -28.50 -2.13 21.95
C THR A 24 -27.95 -2.32 23.35
N GLU A 25 -27.93 -1.29 24.14
CA GLU A 25 -27.46 -1.29 25.54
C GLU A 25 -28.37 -2.13 26.44
N LEU A 26 -27.79 -2.92 27.32
CA LEU A 26 -28.49 -3.79 28.25
C LEU A 26 -28.26 -3.40 29.72
N PHE A 27 -27.04 -3.35 30.14
CA PHE A 27 -26.66 -3.11 31.55
C PHE A 27 -25.36 -2.35 31.67
N SER A 28 -25.29 -1.38 32.55
CA SER A 28 -24.01 -0.82 33.01
C SER A 28 -23.30 -1.84 33.90
N LEU A 29 -21.97 -1.97 33.74
CA LEU A 29 -21.13 -2.92 34.43
C LEU A 29 -20.27 -2.26 35.53
N GLY A 30 -20.79 -1.28 36.25
CA GLY A 30 -20.06 -0.53 37.28
C GLY A 30 -19.50 -1.34 38.47
N LEU A 31 -19.83 -2.64 38.59
CA LEU A 31 -19.33 -3.55 39.64
C LEU A 31 -18.15 -4.42 39.15
N MET A 32 -17.63 -4.19 37.97
CA MET A 32 -16.46 -4.92 37.48
C MET A 32 -15.18 -4.47 38.20
N TYR A 33 -14.22 -5.37 38.23
CA TYR A 33 -12.90 -5.13 38.81
C TYR A 33 -11.82 -5.90 38.05
N ASP A 34 -10.54 -5.71 38.40
CA ASP A 34 -9.39 -6.27 37.66
C ASP A 34 -9.39 -5.97 36.16
N THR A 35 -9.79 -4.75 35.85
CA THR A 35 -9.91 -4.32 34.43
C THR A 35 -8.53 -4.12 33.80
N LYS A 36 -8.34 -4.73 32.62
CA LYS A 36 -7.14 -4.55 31.78
C LYS A 36 -7.55 -4.27 30.35
N LEU A 37 -7.06 -3.19 29.78
CA LEU A 37 -7.25 -2.81 28.40
C LEU A 37 -5.88 -2.76 27.70
N ASN A 38 -5.72 -3.55 26.65
CA ASN A 38 -4.55 -3.54 25.79
C ASN A 38 -4.96 -3.02 24.41
N LEU A 39 -4.63 -1.78 24.14
CA LEU A 39 -4.76 -1.21 22.80
C LEU A 39 -3.57 -1.68 21.97
N ARG A 40 -3.86 -2.19 20.78
CA ARG A 40 -2.84 -2.64 19.85
C ARG A 40 -2.99 -1.90 18.53
N TYR A 41 -1.89 -1.41 18.03
CA TYR A 41 -1.85 -0.80 16.71
C TYR A 41 -1.77 -1.91 15.65
N ASN A 42 -2.61 -1.83 14.63
CA ASN A 42 -2.69 -2.80 13.53
C ASN A 42 -2.89 -4.28 13.96
N ALA A 43 -3.52 -4.47 15.12
CA ALA A 43 -3.84 -5.81 15.64
C ALA A 43 -5.07 -5.74 16.57
N ILE A 44 -5.75 -6.88 16.72
CA ILE A 44 -6.90 -6.99 17.62
C ILE A 44 -6.48 -6.69 19.05
N GLY A 45 -7.13 -5.70 19.66
CA GLY A 45 -6.97 -5.35 21.06
C GLY A 45 -7.69 -6.30 21.99
N ASP A 46 -7.31 -6.29 23.27
CA ASP A 46 -7.89 -7.12 24.31
C ASP A 46 -8.46 -6.26 25.43
N PHE A 47 -9.63 -6.63 25.94
CA PHE A 47 -10.20 -6.08 27.16
C PHE A 47 -10.61 -7.23 28.10
N SER A 48 -10.18 -7.20 29.34
CA SER A 48 -10.54 -8.22 30.34
C SER A 48 -10.96 -7.61 31.65
N PHE A 49 -11.86 -8.28 32.33
CA PHE A 49 -12.35 -7.87 33.64
C PHE A 49 -12.96 -9.05 34.39
N SER A 50 -13.12 -8.89 35.71
CA SER A 50 -13.86 -9.80 36.60
C SER A 50 -15.21 -9.18 36.97
N PHE A 51 -16.26 -9.99 37.08
CA PHE A 51 -17.59 -9.55 37.46
C PHE A 51 -18.22 -10.44 38.54
N PRO A 52 -18.69 -9.90 39.67
CA PRO A 52 -19.24 -10.68 40.76
C PRO A 52 -20.64 -11.18 40.43
N LYS A 53 -21.04 -12.34 40.97
CA LYS A 53 -22.37 -12.89 40.85
C LYS A 53 -23.41 -12.14 41.68
N SER A 54 -23.01 -11.68 42.89
CA SER A 54 -23.84 -10.94 43.84
C SER A 54 -23.01 -9.92 44.61
N ILE A 55 -23.66 -9.00 45.27
CA ILE A 55 -23.03 -7.99 46.17
C ILE A 55 -23.30 -8.28 47.65
N ASP A 56 -24.18 -9.22 47.96
CA ASP A 56 -24.74 -9.51 49.28
C ASP A 56 -24.36 -10.93 49.79
N GLY A 57 -23.24 -11.47 49.37
CA GLY A 57 -22.78 -12.80 49.76
C GLY A 57 -23.52 -13.96 49.13
N GLY A 58 -24.28 -13.72 48.03
CA GLY A 58 -24.96 -14.75 47.25
C GLY A 58 -26.48 -14.78 47.37
N GLU A 59 -27.06 -13.87 48.19
CA GLU A 59 -28.51 -13.82 48.37
C GLU A 59 -29.26 -13.37 47.13
N THR A 60 -28.71 -12.33 46.43
CA THR A 60 -29.33 -11.78 45.22
C THR A 60 -28.38 -11.85 44.03
N ILE A 61 -28.74 -12.66 43.02
CA ILE A 61 -27.96 -12.75 41.80
C ILE A 61 -28.16 -11.49 40.95
N LEU A 62 -27.06 -10.83 40.52
CA LEU A 62 -27.12 -9.69 39.66
C LEU A 62 -27.69 -10.07 38.28
N ASN A 63 -28.68 -9.33 37.81
CA ASN A 63 -29.30 -9.57 36.52
C ASN A 63 -28.28 -9.48 35.38
N SER A 64 -27.38 -8.50 35.42
CA SER A 64 -26.25 -8.34 34.48
C SER A 64 -25.36 -9.56 34.36
N TYR A 65 -25.08 -10.27 35.51
CA TYR A 65 -24.26 -11.49 35.54
C TYR A 65 -24.81 -12.59 34.62
N GLN A 66 -26.14 -12.78 34.58
CA GLN A 66 -26.77 -13.81 33.77
C GLN A 66 -26.70 -13.46 32.24
N HIS A 67 -26.62 -12.19 31.93
CA HIS A 67 -26.59 -11.69 30.55
C HIS A 67 -25.18 -11.58 29.96
N ILE A 68 -24.11 -11.64 30.78
CA ILE A 68 -22.74 -11.72 30.30
C ILE A 68 -22.52 -13.10 29.68
N LYS A 69 -22.47 -13.14 28.34
CA LYS A 69 -22.34 -14.37 27.52
C LYS A 69 -21.45 -14.08 26.32
N ASN A 70 -20.82 -15.14 25.78
CA ASN A 70 -20.04 -15.06 24.56
C ASN A 70 -20.83 -14.41 23.41
N LYS A 71 -20.13 -13.65 22.56
CA LYS A 71 -20.68 -12.90 21.42
C LYS A 71 -21.55 -11.69 21.79
N LYS A 72 -21.80 -11.40 23.07
CA LYS A 72 -22.29 -10.09 23.46
C LYS A 72 -21.18 -9.05 23.34
N LEU A 73 -21.56 -7.77 23.29
CA LEU A 73 -20.62 -6.67 23.16
C LEU A 73 -20.44 -5.94 24.50
N ILE A 74 -19.25 -5.45 24.70
CA ILE A 74 -18.92 -4.48 25.74
C ILE A 74 -18.59 -3.16 25.05
N HIS A 75 -19.31 -2.11 25.38
CA HIS A 75 -18.96 -0.75 25.00
C HIS A 75 -18.12 -0.13 26.12
N VAL A 76 -16.92 0.30 25.80
CA VAL A 76 -16.04 1.05 26.68
C VAL A 76 -15.96 2.46 26.14
N GLU A 77 -16.44 3.43 26.92
CA GLU A 77 -16.45 4.84 26.52
C GLU A 77 -15.06 5.31 26.07
N ASP A 78 -15.01 6.10 25.00
CA ASP A 78 -13.80 6.58 24.32
C ASP A 78 -12.92 5.50 23.66
N TYR A 79 -13.12 4.22 23.98
CA TYR A 79 -12.31 3.11 23.45
C TYR A 79 -13.05 2.20 22.46
N GLY A 80 -14.39 2.35 22.36
CA GLY A 80 -15.23 1.64 21.40
C GLY A 80 -15.76 0.30 21.87
N TYR A 81 -16.06 -0.59 20.93
CA TYR A 81 -16.75 -1.87 21.19
C TYR A 81 -15.80 -3.05 21.16
N TYR A 82 -16.06 -3.98 22.10
CA TYR A 82 -15.33 -5.25 22.23
C TYR A 82 -16.35 -6.39 22.23
N VAL A 83 -16.02 -7.49 21.56
CA VAL A 83 -16.84 -8.71 21.58
C VAL A 83 -16.37 -9.65 22.69
N ILE A 84 -17.27 -10.17 23.50
CA ILE A 84 -16.94 -11.17 24.52
C ILE A 84 -16.54 -12.46 23.81
N ASP A 85 -15.27 -12.85 23.98
CA ASP A 85 -14.68 -14.04 23.37
C ASP A 85 -14.68 -15.24 24.33
N ASP A 86 -14.33 -15.03 25.60
CA ASP A 86 -14.30 -16.06 26.62
C ASP A 86 -14.96 -15.61 27.93
N VAL A 87 -15.73 -16.50 28.55
CA VAL A 87 -16.35 -16.30 29.85
C VAL A 87 -16.10 -17.53 30.72
N GLN A 88 -15.29 -17.34 31.73
CA GLN A 88 -14.96 -18.39 32.71
C GLN A 88 -15.69 -18.11 34.03
N GLU A 89 -16.41 -19.08 34.59
CA GLU A 89 -16.94 -19.02 35.93
C GLU A 89 -15.88 -19.53 36.91
N ASP A 90 -15.58 -18.72 37.95
CA ASP A 90 -14.54 -18.98 38.93
C ASP A 90 -15.04 -18.59 40.33
N MET A 91 -14.21 -18.81 41.32
CA MET A 91 -14.50 -18.43 42.72
C MET A 91 -13.45 -17.43 43.20
N ASP A 92 -13.90 -16.29 43.70
CA ASP A 92 -13.07 -15.35 44.42
C ASP A 92 -13.38 -15.47 45.93
N GLY A 93 -12.56 -16.24 46.65
CA GLY A 93 -12.88 -16.69 47.98
C GLY A 93 -14.13 -17.57 48.03
N LEU A 94 -15.21 -17.10 48.65
CA LEU A 94 -16.50 -17.79 48.73
C LEU A 94 -17.52 -17.25 47.69
N GLN A 95 -17.14 -16.24 46.89
CA GLN A 95 -18.06 -15.63 45.92
C GLN A 95 -17.82 -16.15 44.51
N PRO A 96 -18.87 -16.65 43.82
CA PRO A 96 -18.77 -16.94 42.38
C PRO A 96 -18.60 -15.65 41.60
N ILE A 97 -17.69 -15.71 40.62
CA ILE A 97 -17.37 -14.60 39.71
C ILE A 97 -17.36 -15.11 38.28
N LYS A 98 -17.45 -14.18 37.31
CA LYS A 98 -17.06 -14.42 35.94
C LYS A 98 -15.77 -13.67 35.66
N LYS A 99 -14.80 -14.35 35.03
CA LYS A 99 -13.64 -13.75 34.38
C LYS A 99 -13.95 -13.67 32.88
N ILE A 100 -13.90 -12.48 32.33
CA ILE A 100 -14.32 -12.19 30.99
C ILE A 100 -13.11 -11.69 30.19
N THR A 101 -12.93 -12.27 29.00
CA THR A 101 -11.96 -11.78 28.01
C THR A 101 -12.72 -11.38 26.75
N CYS A 102 -12.44 -10.16 26.31
CA CYS A 102 -13.03 -9.57 25.12
C CYS A 102 -11.95 -9.22 24.10
N LYS A 103 -12.33 -9.21 22.85
CA LYS A 103 -11.51 -8.77 21.71
C LYS A 103 -12.13 -7.53 21.09
N SER A 104 -11.33 -6.60 20.57
CA SER A 104 -11.88 -5.46 19.82
C SER A 104 -12.77 -5.93 18.67
N LEU A 105 -13.77 -5.12 18.29
CA LEU A 105 -14.92 -5.56 17.48
C LEU A 105 -14.54 -6.09 16.10
N GLU A 106 -13.42 -5.65 15.51
CA GLU A 106 -12.91 -6.19 14.25
C GLU A 106 -12.61 -7.70 14.30
N TYR A 107 -12.58 -8.30 15.47
CA TYR A 107 -12.57 -9.75 15.66
C TYR A 107 -13.75 -10.46 15.00
N GLU A 108 -14.87 -9.77 14.75
CA GLU A 108 -15.99 -10.29 13.96
C GLU A 108 -15.55 -10.74 12.56
N LEU A 109 -14.55 -10.07 11.97
CA LEU A 109 -14.02 -10.38 10.64
C LEU A 109 -13.18 -11.67 10.60
N VAL A 110 -12.67 -12.13 11.75
CA VAL A 110 -11.96 -13.42 11.88
C VAL A 110 -12.91 -14.59 11.62
N SER A 111 -14.20 -14.44 11.93
CA SER A 111 -15.21 -15.47 11.71
C SER A 111 -15.75 -15.51 10.25
N LYS A 112 -15.36 -14.56 9.40
CA LYS A 112 -15.79 -14.47 8.01
C LYS A 112 -14.75 -15.09 7.09
N ARG A 113 -15.16 -16.12 6.34
CA ARG A 113 -14.25 -16.94 5.52
C ARG A 113 -14.20 -16.45 4.08
N VAL A 114 -13.00 -16.39 3.54
CA VAL A 114 -12.67 -16.18 2.13
C VAL A 114 -12.19 -17.51 1.59
N SER A 115 -13.05 -18.25 0.88
CA SER A 115 -12.71 -19.57 0.34
C SER A 115 -11.72 -19.49 -0.81
N ALA A 116 -11.89 -18.51 -1.70
CA ALA A 116 -10.96 -18.21 -2.78
C ALA A 116 -11.17 -16.76 -3.24
N TYR A 117 -10.10 -16.05 -3.52
CA TYR A 117 -10.13 -14.72 -4.13
C TYR A 117 -8.87 -14.52 -4.97
N GLY A 118 -9.01 -14.09 -6.23
CA GLY A 118 -7.88 -13.94 -7.13
C GLY A 118 -8.15 -12.98 -8.27
N GLY A 119 -7.06 -12.54 -8.89
CA GLY A 119 -7.07 -11.59 -10.00
C GLY A 119 -6.38 -10.28 -9.69
N THR A 120 -6.28 -9.42 -10.70
CA THR A 120 -5.69 -8.08 -10.57
C THR A 120 -6.80 -7.08 -10.28
N VAL A 121 -6.74 -6.46 -9.10
CA VAL A 121 -7.81 -5.59 -8.60
C VAL A 121 -7.25 -4.32 -7.97
N LYS A 122 -8.07 -3.26 -7.91
CA LYS A 122 -7.85 -2.09 -7.06
C LYS A 122 -8.19 -2.43 -5.61
N LEU A 123 -7.60 -1.69 -4.67
CA LEU A 123 -8.02 -1.74 -3.28
C LEU A 123 -9.48 -1.29 -3.13
N TYR A 124 -9.79 -0.12 -3.68
CA TYR A 124 -11.13 0.46 -3.70
C TYR A 124 -11.27 1.48 -4.82
N ASP A 125 -12.50 1.66 -5.32
CA ASP A 125 -12.86 2.72 -6.26
C ASP A 125 -14.13 3.41 -5.78
N ILE A 126 -14.07 4.72 -5.55
CA ILE A 126 -15.18 5.49 -4.97
C ILE A 126 -16.37 5.56 -5.93
N LEU A 127 -16.11 5.62 -7.24
CA LEU A 127 -17.17 5.76 -8.26
C LEU A 127 -17.75 4.41 -8.67
N ASN A 128 -16.92 3.37 -8.71
CA ASN A 128 -17.30 2.02 -9.13
C ASN A 128 -16.74 1.01 -8.12
N PRO A 129 -17.35 0.85 -6.93
CA PRO A 129 -16.83 0.00 -5.87
C PRO A 129 -16.90 -1.50 -6.19
N GLU A 130 -17.87 -1.93 -6.99
CA GLU A 130 -18.07 -3.34 -7.35
C GLU A 130 -16.83 -3.93 -8.04
N GLY A 131 -16.42 -5.12 -7.63
CA GLY A 131 -15.22 -5.79 -8.15
C GLY A 131 -13.90 -5.22 -7.62
N THR A 132 -13.95 -4.33 -6.61
CA THR A 132 -12.77 -3.92 -5.86
C THR A 132 -12.58 -4.79 -4.62
N LEU A 133 -11.33 -4.96 -4.19
CA LEU A 133 -11.00 -5.92 -3.13
C LEU A 133 -11.74 -5.61 -1.82
N LEU A 134 -11.70 -4.38 -1.35
CA LEU A 134 -12.32 -4.02 -0.06
C LEU A 134 -13.85 -4.15 -0.11
N TYR A 135 -14.47 -3.80 -1.24
CA TYR A 135 -15.90 -4.00 -1.43
C TYR A 135 -16.25 -5.49 -1.35
N ASP A 136 -15.54 -6.35 -2.11
CA ASP A 136 -15.81 -7.79 -2.16
C ASP A 136 -15.59 -8.45 -0.79
N MET A 137 -14.55 -8.07 -0.05
CA MET A 137 -14.30 -8.56 1.31
C MET A 137 -15.42 -8.18 2.28
N LEU A 138 -15.93 -6.96 2.20
CA LEU A 138 -16.99 -6.48 3.10
C LEU A 138 -18.39 -7.02 2.72
N GLN A 139 -18.60 -7.53 1.49
CA GLN A 139 -19.82 -8.29 1.19
C GLN A 139 -19.94 -9.57 2.05
N LEU A 140 -18.81 -10.14 2.51
CA LEU A 140 -18.81 -11.28 3.45
C LEU A 140 -19.11 -10.84 4.90
N ALA A 141 -19.03 -9.55 5.18
CA ALA A 141 -19.25 -8.94 6.50
C ALA A 141 -20.15 -7.69 6.39
N PRO A 142 -21.44 -7.85 6.02
CA PRO A 142 -22.33 -6.75 5.61
C PRO A 142 -22.60 -5.70 6.72
N ASN A 143 -22.25 -5.99 7.96
CA ASN A 143 -22.33 -5.02 9.05
C ASN A 143 -21.20 -3.99 9.02
N TRP A 144 -20.13 -4.27 8.27
CA TRP A 144 -18.97 -3.38 8.11
C TRP A 144 -19.05 -2.63 6.78
N THR A 145 -18.64 -1.39 6.79
CA THR A 145 -18.64 -0.51 5.61
C THR A 145 -17.27 0.10 5.38
N VAL A 146 -17.04 0.61 4.17
CA VAL A 146 -15.78 1.30 3.83
C VAL A 146 -15.76 2.67 4.52
N GLY A 147 -14.64 2.97 5.17
CA GLY A 147 -14.33 4.26 5.77
C GLY A 147 -13.54 5.16 4.80
N SER A 148 -12.50 5.82 5.31
CA SER A 148 -11.59 6.64 4.50
C SER A 148 -10.50 5.77 3.87
N ILE A 149 -10.16 6.05 2.61
CA ILE A 149 -9.07 5.39 1.89
C ILE A 149 -8.12 6.47 1.39
N ASP A 150 -6.83 6.33 1.65
CA ASP A 150 -5.83 7.26 1.15
C ASP A 150 -5.82 7.30 -0.37
N THR A 151 -5.69 8.50 -0.93
CA THR A 151 -5.75 8.74 -2.37
C THR A 151 -4.69 8.00 -3.15
N SER A 152 -3.49 7.83 -2.58
CA SER A 152 -2.40 7.06 -3.20
C SER A 152 -2.72 5.57 -3.38
N LEU A 153 -3.66 5.02 -2.57
CA LEU A 153 -4.09 3.63 -2.65
C LEU A 153 -5.16 3.40 -3.73
N LEU A 154 -5.96 4.43 -4.06
CA LEU A 154 -7.07 4.34 -5.02
C LEU A 154 -6.63 4.07 -6.48
N ILE A 155 -5.37 4.38 -6.81
CA ILE A 155 -4.82 4.24 -8.16
C ILE A 155 -3.97 2.98 -8.34
N LYS A 156 -3.65 2.28 -7.24
CA LYS A 156 -2.79 1.08 -7.26
C LYS A 156 -3.60 -0.16 -7.62
N TYR A 157 -3.03 -1.02 -8.46
CA TYR A 157 -3.53 -2.36 -8.75
C TYR A 157 -2.58 -3.41 -8.17
N ARG A 158 -3.13 -4.50 -7.63
CA ARG A 158 -2.37 -5.64 -7.11
C ARG A 158 -3.03 -6.95 -7.52
N THR A 159 -2.22 -7.98 -7.70
CA THR A 159 -2.69 -9.32 -8.04
C THR A 159 -2.70 -10.20 -6.82
N PHE A 160 -3.78 -10.92 -6.64
CA PHE A 160 -3.97 -11.84 -5.51
C PHE A 160 -4.27 -13.25 -6.00
N ASN A 161 -3.88 -14.21 -5.16
CA ASN A 161 -4.27 -15.61 -5.26
C ASN A 161 -4.43 -16.14 -3.82
N ILE A 162 -5.57 -15.81 -3.21
CA ILE A 162 -5.87 -16.11 -1.82
C ILE A 162 -6.75 -17.37 -1.78
N SER A 163 -6.41 -18.30 -0.91
CA SER A 163 -7.20 -19.51 -0.66
C SER A 163 -7.37 -19.71 0.84
N ASP A 164 -8.59 -20.06 1.25
CA ASP A 164 -8.97 -20.47 2.61
C ASP A 164 -8.40 -19.58 3.72
N SER A 165 -8.79 -18.33 3.73
CA SER A 165 -8.37 -17.33 4.74
C SER A 165 -9.59 -16.71 5.44
N THR A 166 -9.37 -15.77 6.34
CA THR A 166 -10.41 -14.95 6.96
C THR A 166 -10.36 -13.53 6.41
N VAL A 167 -11.50 -12.83 6.40
CA VAL A 167 -11.53 -11.42 5.96
C VAL A 167 -10.50 -10.58 6.73
N TYR A 168 -10.39 -10.80 8.04
CA TYR A 168 -9.39 -10.10 8.86
C TYR A 168 -7.96 -10.35 8.37
N ASN A 169 -7.55 -11.61 8.20
CA ASN A 169 -6.20 -11.94 7.75
C ASN A 169 -5.92 -11.45 6.34
N VAL A 170 -6.90 -11.58 5.42
CA VAL A 170 -6.75 -11.05 4.07
C VAL A 170 -6.45 -9.55 4.13
N LEU A 171 -7.21 -8.77 4.90
CA LEU A 171 -6.99 -7.33 4.99
C LEU A 171 -5.66 -7.00 5.67
N THR A 172 -5.42 -7.54 6.87
CA THR A 172 -4.29 -7.11 7.72
C THR A 172 -2.94 -7.75 7.37
N SER A 173 -2.93 -8.81 6.56
CA SER A 173 -1.71 -9.48 6.11
C SER A 173 -1.54 -9.37 4.60
N ASP A 174 -2.34 -10.08 3.80
CA ASP A 174 -2.12 -10.17 2.36
C ASP A 174 -2.25 -8.80 1.67
N VAL A 175 -3.34 -8.08 1.97
CA VAL A 175 -3.65 -6.79 1.36
C VAL A 175 -2.79 -5.67 1.92
N ALA A 176 -2.59 -5.64 3.24
CA ALA A 176 -1.74 -4.66 3.90
C ALA A 176 -0.32 -4.68 3.33
N ASN A 177 0.27 -5.87 3.18
CA ASN A 177 1.61 -6.02 2.61
C ASN A 177 1.65 -5.67 1.12
N ALA A 178 0.65 -6.11 0.33
CA ALA A 178 0.64 -5.87 -1.11
C ALA A 178 0.47 -4.39 -1.46
N PHE A 179 -0.39 -3.67 -0.74
CA PHE A 179 -0.65 -2.24 -0.96
C PHE A 179 0.23 -1.31 -0.14
N GLU A 180 1.03 -1.85 0.80
CA GLU A 180 1.86 -1.09 1.73
C GLU A 180 1.01 -0.10 2.55
N CYS A 181 0.00 -0.65 3.23
CA CYS A 181 -0.97 0.12 3.98
C CYS A 181 -1.33 -0.53 5.32
N ILE A 182 -1.97 0.25 6.17
CA ILE A 182 -2.53 -0.18 7.45
C ILE A 182 -4.03 -0.06 7.39
N PHE A 183 -4.74 -1.05 7.91
CA PHE A 183 -6.18 -0.98 8.10
C PHE A 183 -6.52 -0.47 9.50
N VAL A 184 -7.39 0.53 9.56
CA VAL A 184 -7.94 1.09 10.80
C VAL A 184 -9.41 0.72 10.90
N PHE A 185 -9.79 0.12 12.02
CA PHE A 185 -11.15 -0.36 12.27
C PHE A 185 -11.85 0.57 13.25
N ASP A 186 -12.84 1.32 12.76
CA ASP A 186 -13.75 2.08 13.62
C ASP A 186 -14.83 1.13 14.17
N THR A 187 -14.69 0.76 15.43
CA THR A 187 -15.61 -0.15 16.09
C THR A 187 -16.94 0.50 16.43
N ILE A 188 -17.00 1.85 16.52
CA ILE A 188 -18.24 2.58 16.79
C ILE A 188 -19.14 2.58 15.56
N LEU A 189 -18.59 2.89 14.38
CA LEU A 189 -19.33 2.96 13.13
C LEU A 189 -19.26 1.69 12.28
N ARG A 190 -18.48 0.68 12.69
CA ARG A 190 -18.11 -0.51 11.89
C ARG A 190 -17.62 -0.10 10.52
N LYS A 191 -16.57 0.73 10.49
CA LYS A 191 -15.91 1.15 9.26
C LYS A 191 -14.48 0.62 9.18
N VAL A 192 -14.08 0.28 7.96
CA VAL A 192 -12.71 -0.13 7.63
C VAL A 192 -12.08 0.95 6.77
N SER A 193 -11.05 1.58 7.29
CA SER A 193 -10.25 2.60 6.59
C SER A 193 -8.88 2.04 6.23
N ALA A 194 -8.27 2.54 5.15
CA ALA A 194 -6.92 2.16 4.76
C ALA A 194 -6.03 3.40 4.64
N ILE A 195 -4.88 3.36 5.30
CA ILE A 195 -3.89 4.44 5.36
C ILE A 195 -2.59 3.91 4.78
N ALA A 196 -2.00 4.59 3.80
CA ALA A 196 -0.69 4.23 3.26
C ALA A 196 0.40 4.36 4.35
N TYR A 197 1.43 3.51 4.33
CA TYR A 197 2.50 3.54 5.35
C TYR A 197 3.15 4.91 5.48
N GLU A 198 3.32 5.62 4.38
CA GLU A 198 3.86 6.98 4.33
C GLU A 198 3.03 8.00 5.13
N ASN A 199 1.72 7.76 5.29
CA ASN A 199 0.77 8.61 6.01
C ASN A 199 0.35 8.03 7.38
N ALA A 200 0.85 6.85 7.74
CA ALA A 200 0.46 6.15 8.96
C ALA A 200 1.06 6.73 10.24
N THR A 201 2.00 7.66 10.12
CA THR A 201 2.66 8.32 11.24
C THR A 201 2.27 9.79 11.30
N THR A 202 1.97 10.27 12.50
CA THR A 202 1.77 11.70 12.76
C THR A 202 2.82 12.18 13.76
N ASN A 203 3.35 13.38 13.54
CA ASN A 203 4.15 14.03 14.57
C ASN A 203 3.24 14.35 15.75
N THR A 204 3.62 13.87 16.93
CA THR A 204 2.97 14.21 18.19
C THR A 204 3.84 15.21 18.94
N ASP A 205 3.22 16.08 19.73
CA ASP A 205 3.93 16.99 20.62
C ASP A 205 4.48 16.28 21.90
N ILE A 206 4.42 14.94 21.92
CA ILE A 206 4.90 14.13 23.03
C ILE A 206 6.42 13.98 22.92
N PHE A 207 7.12 14.57 23.85
CA PHE A 207 8.56 14.40 24.01
C PHE A 207 8.87 13.30 25.02
N LEU A 208 9.61 12.27 24.58
CA LEU A 208 10.01 11.14 25.41
C LEU A 208 11.42 11.39 25.96
N SER A 209 11.58 11.36 27.28
CA SER A 209 12.87 11.42 27.95
C SER A 209 12.90 10.52 29.19
N PHE A 210 14.09 10.26 29.72
CA PHE A 210 14.25 9.53 30.98
C PHE A 210 13.67 10.28 32.18
N ASP A 211 13.44 11.59 32.04
CA ASP A 211 12.86 12.41 33.11
C ASP A 211 11.33 12.35 33.18
N ASN A 212 10.68 11.84 32.11
CA ASN A 212 9.22 11.83 32.07
C ASN A 212 8.57 10.46 31.78
N LEU A 213 8.88 9.82 30.65
CA LEU A 213 8.14 8.66 30.15
C LEU A 213 9.02 7.43 29.85
N ILE A 214 10.34 7.54 29.94
CA ILE A 214 11.25 6.42 29.66
C ILE A 214 11.86 5.92 30.97
N ASP A 215 11.43 4.74 31.42
CA ASP A 215 12.05 4.07 32.57
C ASP A 215 13.29 3.29 32.16
N ASN A 216 13.30 2.72 30.96
CA ASN A 216 14.39 1.91 30.45
C ASN A 216 14.45 1.98 28.92
N ALA A 217 15.65 2.09 28.36
CA ALA A 217 15.90 2.00 26.93
C ALA A 217 17.01 0.97 26.67
N LYS A 218 16.73 0.02 25.77
CA LYS A 218 17.71 -0.96 25.32
C LYS A 218 17.93 -0.76 23.83
N VAL A 219 19.17 -0.48 23.43
CA VAL A 219 19.61 -0.46 22.05
C VAL A 219 20.38 -1.75 21.78
N SER A 220 20.04 -2.45 20.72
CA SER A 220 20.80 -3.60 20.23
C SER A 220 21.04 -3.45 18.75
N GLU A 221 22.29 -3.64 18.31
CA GLU A 221 22.69 -3.64 16.92
C GLU A 221 22.85 -5.10 16.48
N LYS A 222 22.28 -5.44 15.31
CA LYS A 222 22.36 -6.78 14.72
C LYS A 222 23.00 -6.66 13.35
N THR A 223 24.10 -7.40 13.15
CA THR A 223 24.88 -7.37 11.92
C THR A 223 24.16 -8.01 10.73
N ASP A 224 23.34 -9.03 10.98
CA ASP A 224 22.63 -9.79 9.97
C ASP A 224 21.41 -9.05 9.36
N GLU A 225 21.02 -7.92 9.95
CA GLU A 225 19.94 -7.05 9.43
C GLU A 225 20.47 -5.87 8.59
N ILE A 226 21.80 -5.67 8.52
CA ILE A 226 22.40 -4.58 7.74
C ILE A 226 22.35 -4.93 6.24
N THR A 227 21.69 -4.07 5.47
CA THR A 227 21.60 -4.17 4.00
C THR A 227 22.11 -2.88 3.38
N THR A 228 23.12 -2.97 2.52
CA THR A 228 23.66 -1.82 1.79
C THR A 228 23.43 -1.91 0.28
N CYS A 229 22.97 -3.07 -0.18
CA CYS A 229 22.60 -3.33 -1.57
C CYS A 229 21.29 -4.11 -1.61
N LEU A 230 20.22 -3.49 -2.12
CA LEU A 230 18.90 -4.10 -2.19
C LEU A 230 18.51 -4.36 -3.64
N SER A 231 18.33 -5.64 -4.00
CA SER A 231 17.73 -6.04 -5.27
C SER A 231 16.22 -5.97 -5.18
N VAL A 232 15.53 -5.29 -6.13
CA VAL A 232 14.10 -5.01 -6.05
C VAL A 232 13.35 -5.63 -7.23
N TYR A 233 12.39 -6.50 -6.92
CA TYR A 233 11.59 -7.24 -7.89
C TYR A 233 10.08 -7.13 -7.59
N GLY A 234 9.30 -7.16 -8.69
CA GLY A 234 7.86 -7.41 -8.65
C GLY A 234 7.54 -8.86 -9.02
N GLY A 235 6.32 -9.12 -9.43
CA GLY A 235 5.89 -10.42 -9.93
C GLY A 235 6.45 -10.74 -11.30
N GLY A 236 6.78 -12.01 -11.53
CA GLY A 236 7.37 -12.49 -12.78
C GLY A 236 8.76 -11.92 -13.04
N VAL A 237 8.93 -11.20 -14.15
CA VAL A 237 10.20 -10.58 -14.57
C VAL A 237 10.30 -9.10 -14.24
N LEU A 238 9.30 -8.54 -13.56
CA LEU A 238 9.26 -7.12 -13.22
C LEU A 238 10.38 -6.76 -12.25
N ASN A 239 11.09 -5.67 -12.54
CA ASN A 239 12.14 -5.12 -11.68
C ASN A 239 12.22 -3.60 -11.87
N ILE A 240 13.07 -2.95 -11.07
CA ILE A 240 13.20 -1.48 -11.08
C ILE A 240 14.19 -0.95 -12.13
N ARG A 241 14.82 -1.80 -12.94
CA ARG A 241 15.88 -1.40 -13.88
C ARG A 241 15.47 -0.25 -14.79
N GLY A 242 14.21 -0.24 -15.27
CA GLY A 242 13.70 0.79 -16.16
C GLY A 242 13.42 2.14 -15.51
N VAL A 243 13.32 2.20 -14.17
CA VAL A 243 13.01 3.43 -13.40
C VAL A 243 14.14 3.86 -12.48
N ASN A 244 15.18 3.06 -12.35
CA ASN A 244 16.35 3.32 -11.54
C ASN A 244 17.41 4.08 -12.36
N PRO A 245 17.89 5.27 -11.96
CA PRO A 245 18.94 6.00 -12.64
C PRO A 245 20.24 5.23 -12.85
N LEU A 246 20.51 4.23 -12.01
CA LEU A 246 21.66 3.31 -12.19
C LEU A 246 21.48 2.32 -13.35
N GLY A 247 20.28 2.19 -13.93
CA GLY A 247 19.98 1.20 -14.97
C GLY A 247 20.05 -0.26 -14.49
N THR A 248 20.06 -0.50 -13.19
CA THR A 248 20.15 -1.82 -12.56
C THR A 248 18.92 -2.11 -11.70
N ASP A 249 18.75 -3.36 -11.30
CA ASP A 249 17.73 -3.82 -10.35
C ASP A 249 18.13 -3.61 -8.89
N LYS A 250 19.26 -2.92 -8.63
CA LYS A 250 19.85 -2.71 -7.31
C LYS A 250 19.77 -1.26 -6.88
N ILE A 251 19.47 -1.06 -5.60
CA ILE A 251 19.57 0.22 -4.88
C ILE A 251 20.68 0.09 -3.86
N TYR A 252 21.46 1.15 -3.68
CA TYR A 252 22.58 1.18 -2.74
C TYR A 252 22.40 2.25 -1.69
N ASP A 253 22.67 1.89 -0.43
CA ASP A 253 22.73 2.82 0.70
C ASP A 253 23.91 2.44 1.61
N PHE A 254 24.93 3.27 1.61
CA PHE A 254 26.12 3.11 2.44
C PHE A 254 26.15 4.06 3.64
N SER A 255 25.03 4.72 3.97
CA SER A 255 24.97 5.77 5.00
C SER A 255 25.52 5.31 6.35
N TYR A 256 25.23 4.07 6.76
CA TYR A 256 25.73 3.49 8.01
C TYR A 256 27.27 3.45 8.08
N TYR A 257 27.92 3.09 6.97
CA TYR A 257 29.38 2.93 6.89
C TYR A 257 30.10 4.20 6.39
N SER A 258 29.39 5.24 5.95
CA SER A 258 29.96 6.42 5.30
C SER A 258 30.62 7.38 6.32
N ASN A 259 31.59 6.87 7.06
CA ASN A 259 32.42 7.62 8.00
C ASN A 259 33.85 7.03 8.07
N THR A 260 34.78 7.78 8.67
CA THR A 260 36.19 7.41 8.71
C THR A 260 36.54 6.30 9.71
N ASP A 261 35.58 5.84 10.51
CA ASP A 261 35.79 4.68 11.39
C ASP A 261 35.76 3.37 10.60
N TRP A 262 35.06 3.37 9.44
CA TRP A 262 34.89 2.19 8.60
C TRP A 262 35.61 2.31 7.26
N MET A 263 35.54 3.48 6.62
CA MET A 263 36.02 3.72 5.26
C MET A 263 37.16 4.74 5.23
N SER A 264 38.00 4.66 4.21
CA SER A 264 39.01 5.69 3.95
C SER A 264 38.34 7.05 3.71
N ALA A 265 38.97 8.13 4.13
CA ALA A 265 38.47 9.50 3.91
C ALA A 265 38.20 9.80 2.42
N GLY A 266 39.00 9.20 1.53
CA GLY A 266 38.83 9.31 0.08
C GLY A 266 37.55 8.61 -0.42
N LEU A 267 37.19 7.46 0.14
CA LEU A 267 35.97 6.75 -0.21
C LEU A 267 34.71 7.46 0.35
N VAL A 268 34.78 7.93 1.61
CA VAL A 268 33.70 8.72 2.21
C VAL A 268 33.37 9.94 1.36
N LEU A 269 34.38 10.70 0.93
CA LEU A 269 34.18 11.87 0.07
C LEU A 269 33.62 11.47 -1.31
N ALA A 270 34.10 10.37 -1.89
CA ALA A 270 33.58 9.88 -3.17
C ALA A 270 32.09 9.50 -3.06
N LEU A 271 31.66 8.80 -1.99
CA LEU A 271 30.27 8.47 -1.72
C LEU A 271 29.40 9.70 -1.51
N GLN A 272 29.87 10.71 -0.79
CA GLN A 272 29.14 11.97 -0.61
C GLN A 272 28.91 12.68 -1.94
N ASN A 273 29.94 12.77 -2.80
CA ASN A 273 29.83 13.37 -4.12
C ASN A 273 28.89 12.55 -5.04
N TRP A 274 28.97 11.24 -4.98
CA TRP A 274 28.12 10.34 -5.75
C TRP A 274 26.64 10.44 -5.32
N ASN A 275 26.34 10.48 -4.02
CA ASN A 275 24.99 10.70 -3.53
C ASN A 275 24.42 12.05 -4.00
N ALA A 276 25.22 13.13 -3.91
CA ALA A 276 24.81 14.44 -4.40
C ALA A 276 24.56 14.44 -5.93
N LEU A 277 25.33 13.66 -6.69
CA LEU A 277 25.11 13.45 -8.11
C LEU A 277 23.80 12.71 -8.38
N LEU A 278 23.52 11.63 -7.64
CA LEU A 278 22.25 10.89 -7.72
C LEU A 278 21.06 11.79 -7.42
N ASP A 279 21.11 12.57 -6.34
CA ASP A 279 20.06 13.51 -5.94
C ASP A 279 19.75 14.53 -7.06
N THR A 280 20.79 14.95 -7.79
CA THR A 280 20.65 15.89 -8.92
C THR A 280 20.08 15.21 -10.17
N GLN A 281 20.48 13.96 -10.45
CA GLN A 281 20.11 13.26 -11.68
C GLN A 281 18.76 12.55 -11.58
N GLN A 282 18.35 12.12 -10.41
CA GLN A 282 17.09 11.39 -10.20
C GLN A 282 15.84 12.14 -10.69
N PRO A 283 15.62 13.45 -10.39
CA PRO A 283 14.48 14.18 -10.92
C PRO A 283 14.56 14.38 -12.44
N ILE A 284 15.75 14.51 -13.02
CA ILE A 284 15.96 14.62 -14.47
C ILE A 284 15.58 13.29 -15.13
N TYR A 285 16.05 12.18 -14.59
CA TYR A 285 15.73 10.83 -15.03
C TYR A 285 14.21 10.57 -15.01
N ALA A 286 13.55 10.89 -13.90
CA ALA A 286 12.10 10.73 -13.75
C ALA A 286 11.31 11.59 -14.77
N ASN A 287 11.77 12.82 -15.04
CA ASN A 287 11.17 13.68 -16.05
C ASN A 287 11.32 13.08 -17.46
N ASN A 288 12.52 12.58 -17.79
CA ASN A 288 12.78 11.94 -19.08
C ASN A 288 11.93 10.67 -19.28
N LEU A 289 11.72 9.86 -18.23
CA LEU A 289 10.78 8.73 -18.28
C LEU A 289 9.34 9.17 -18.58
N THR A 290 8.91 10.29 -17.97
CA THR A 290 7.58 10.86 -18.22
C THR A 290 7.43 11.34 -19.67
N LEU A 291 8.47 12.01 -20.20
CA LEU A 291 8.52 12.43 -21.60
C LEU A 291 8.49 11.24 -22.55
N LEU A 292 9.30 10.20 -22.26
CA LEU A 292 9.35 8.98 -23.07
C LEU A 292 7.98 8.29 -23.12
N LYS A 293 7.29 8.19 -21.98
CA LYS A 293 5.93 7.67 -21.92
C LYS A 293 4.97 8.50 -22.76
N THR A 294 5.00 9.82 -22.66
CA THR A 294 4.14 10.73 -23.42
C THR A 294 4.38 10.58 -24.93
N TYR A 295 5.65 10.57 -25.35
CA TYR A 295 6.01 10.45 -26.77
C TYR A 295 5.61 9.08 -27.35
N ASN A 296 5.72 8.00 -26.59
CA ASN A 296 5.23 6.70 -27.00
C ASN A 296 3.70 6.67 -27.17
N GLN A 297 2.94 7.30 -26.27
CA GLN A 297 1.49 7.43 -26.41
C GLN A 297 1.10 8.23 -27.66
N GLU A 298 1.79 9.35 -27.93
CA GLU A 298 1.58 10.15 -29.14
C GLU A 298 1.96 9.35 -30.39
N MET A 299 3.02 8.56 -30.34
CA MET A 299 3.43 7.68 -31.43
C MET A 299 2.34 6.65 -31.80
N ILE A 300 1.67 6.07 -30.80
CA ILE A 300 0.54 5.14 -31.01
C ILE A 300 -0.58 5.83 -31.78
N VAL A 301 -0.94 7.06 -31.39
CA VAL A 301 -1.98 7.85 -32.07
C VAL A 301 -1.57 8.15 -33.52
N LEU A 302 -0.33 8.59 -33.76
CA LEU A 302 0.18 8.89 -35.09
C LEU A 302 0.15 7.66 -35.99
N ARG A 303 0.56 6.48 -35.49
CA ARG A 303 0.52 5.22 -36.25
C ARG A 303 -0.91 4.76 -36.52
N SER A 304 -1.84 4.92 -35.56
CA SER A 304 -3.26 4.63 -35.77
C SER A 304 -3.85 5.51 -36.89
N THR A 305 -3.53 6.82 -36.89
CA THR A 305 -3.94 7.75 -37.97
C THR A 305 -3.39 7.32 -39.31
N LEU A 306 -2.11 6.94 -39.39
CA LEU A 306 -1.50 6.44 -40.62
C LEU A 306 -2.21 5.18 -41.15
N THR A 307 -2.55 4.26 -40.23
CA THR A 307 -3.30 3.03 -40.60
C THR A 307 -4.65 3.37 -41.19
N GLN A 308 -5.38 4.35 -40.62
CA GLN A 308 -6.66 4.81 -41.19
C GLN A 308 -6.50 5.46 -42.55
N LEU A 309 -5.50 6.34 -42.72
CA LEU A 309 -5.21 7.00 -44.01
C LEU A 309 -4.89 5.97 -45.12
N ASN A 310 -4.10 4.94 -44.79
CA ASN A 310 -3.81 3.85 -45.72
C ASN A 310 -5.06 3.03 -46.08
N SER A 311 -5.96 2.77 -45.12
CA SER A 311 -7.23 2.10 -45.39
C SER A 311 -8.12 2.93 -46.32
N ASP A 312 -8.20 4.24 -46.09
CA ASP A 312 -8.96 5.17 -46.95
C ASP A 312 -8.38 5.19 -48.37
N TYR A 313 -7.05 5.23 -48.52
CA TYR A 313 -6.36 5.19 -49.80
C TYR A 313 -6.69 3.90 -50.59
N LEU A 314 -6.61 2.74 -49.92
CA LEU A 314 -6.97 1.45 -50.53
C LEU A 314 -8.44 1.39 -50.94
N SER A 315 -9.32 2.00 -50.18
CA SER A 315 -10.75 2.12 -50.54
C SER A 315 -10.94 2.95 -51.81
N LEU A 316 -10.25 4.10 -51.92
CA LEU A 316 -10.27 4.93 -53.12
C LEU A 316 -9.66 4.20 -54.36
N GLU A 317 -8.60 3.40 -54.17
CA GLU A 317 -8.09 2.53 -55.24
C GLU A 317 -9.12 1.49 -55.69
N GLY A 318 -9.90 0.91 -54.76
CA GLY A 318 -11.02 0.03 -55.09
C GLY A 318 -12.06 0.73 -55.95
N VAL A 319 -12.44 1.97 -55.63
CA VAL A 319 -13.35 2.80 -56.40
C VAL A 319 -12.77 3.11 -57.79
N LYS A 320 -11.49 3.43 -57.88
CA LYS A 320 -10.80 3.65 -59.16
C LYS A 320 -10.86 2.42 -60.04
N LYS A 321 -10.60 1.23 -59.53
CA LYS A 321 -10.69 -0.03 -60.30
C LYS A 321 -12.11 -0.25 -60.85
N LEU A 322 -13.15 0.03 -60.06
CA LEU A 322 -14.53 -0.08 -60.50
C LEU A 322 -14.83 0.90 -61.63
N ARG A 323 -14.42 2.17 -61.51
CA ARG A 323 -14.61 3.19 -62.58
C ARG A 323 -13.89 2.84 -63.88
N VAL A 324 -12.72 2.23 -63.80
CA VAL A 324 -12.04 1.69 -64.97
C VAL A 324 -12.87 0.63 -65.69
N GLN A 325 -13.51 -0.27 -64.93
CA GLN A 325 -14.37 -1.33 -65.46
C GLN A 325 -15.67 -0.78 -66.12
N THR A 326 -16.22 0.30 -65.50
CA THR A 326 -17.46 0.94 -66.01
C THR A 326 -17.23 1.99 -67.05
N GLY A 327 -15.99 2.34 -67.39
CA GLY A 327 -15.65 3.36 -68.39
C GLY A 327 -15.90 4.81 -67.97
N GLU A 328 -15.99 5.05 -66.60
CA GLU A 328 -16.22 6.37 -66.02
C GLU A 328 -14.94 7.23 -65.97
N SER A 329 -15.12 8.55 -65.89
CA SER A 329 -13.99 9.49 -65.76
C SER A 329 -13.19 9.23 -64.49
N LEU A 330 -11.85 9.21 -64.58
CA LEU A 330 -10.88 8.99 -63.50
C LEU A 330 -10.33 10.29 -62.92
N THR A 331 -10.69 11.46 -63.43
CA THR A 331 -10.08 12.75 -63.05
C THR A 331 -10.28 13.02 -61.56
N THR A 332 -11.49 12.91 -61.05
CA THR A 332 -11.82 13.17 -59.64
C THR A 332 -11.17 12.18 -58.70
N ILE A 333 -11.22 10.86 -59.02
CA ILE A 333 -10.68 9.81 -58.15
C ILE A 333 -9.13 9.88 -58.11
N ASN A 334 -8.48 10.25 -59.23
CA ASN A 334 -7.04 10.46 -59.22
C ASN A 334 -6.63 11.66 -58.35
N ALA A 335 -7.40 12.77 -58.39
CA ALA A 335 -7.17 13.91 -57.52
C ALA A 335 -7.33 13.54 -56.03
N GLN A 336 -8.36 12.74 -55.69
CA GLN A 336 -8.58 12.23 -54.31
C GLN A 336 -7.44 11.32 -53.84
N LEU A 337 -6.97 10.42 -54.71
CA LEU A 337 -5.82 9.54 -54.39
C LEU A 337 -4.53 10.35 -54.16
N ALA A 338 -4.27 11.37 -55.02
CA ALA A 338 -3.12 12.24 -54.84
C ALA A 338 -3.19 13.05 -53.54
N SER A 339 -4.37 13.57 -53.19
CA SER A 339 -4.57 14.26 -51.92
C SER A 339 -4.35 13.31 -50.70
N LYS A 340 -4.90 12.10 -50.79
CA LYS A 340 -4.75 11.11 -49.68
C LYS A 340 -3.30 10.65 -49.55
N GLN A 341 -2.57 10.49 -50.66
CA GLN A 341 -1.12 10.19 -50.64
C GLN A 341 -0.33 11.30 -49.95
N ALA A 342 -0.64 12.57 -50.25
CA ALA A 342 0.01 13.70 -49.58
C ALA A 342 -0.26 13.73 -48.06
N GLU A 343 -1.48 13.35 -47.62
CA GLU A 343 -1.80 13.19 -46.18
C GLU A 343 -0.97 12.06 -45.55
N ILE A 344 -0.83 10.92 -46.23
CA ILE A 344 0.00 9.78 -45.78
C ILE A 344 1.47 10.22 -45.65
N ASP A 345 2.02 10.90 -46.63
CA ASP A 345 3.41 11.37 -46.61
C ASP A 345 3.64 12.38 -45.49
N ALA A 346 2.70 13.31 -45.26
CA ALA A 346 2.76 14.26 -44.13
C ALA A 346 2.70 13.53 -42.80
N GLN A 347 1.82 12.54 -42.65
CA GLN A 347 1.71 11.75 -41.43
C GLN A 347 2.98 10.95 -41.14
N GLN A 348 3.63 10.40 -42.18
CA GLN A 348 4.92 9.69 -42.03
C GLN A 348 6.03 10.63 -41.56
N VAL A 349 6.05 11.90 -41.99
CA VAL A 349 7.00 12.91 -41.48
C VAL A 349 6.78 13.15 -39.98
N LEU A 350 5.51 13.24 -39.50
CA LEU A 350 5.21 13.40 -38.08
C LEU A 350 5.70 12.20 -37.26
N ILE A 351 5.49 10.99 -37.76
CA ILE A 351 5.99 9.74 -37.14
C ILE A 351 7.51 9.76 -37.03
N ASN A 352 8.21 10.10 -38.11
CA ASN A 352 9.67 10.16 -38.12
C ASN A 352 10.21 11.20 -37.11
N ASN A 353 9.59 12.37 -37.05
CA ASN A 353 9.96 13.42 -36.11
C ASN A 353 9.71 12.97 -34.66
N LYS A 354 8.60 12.26 -34.39
CA LYS A 354 8.31 11.72 -33.08
C LYS A 354 9.32 10.62 -32.66
N GLN A 355 9.74 9.79 -33.63
CA GLN A 355 10.77 8.77 -33.39
C GLN A 355 12.10 9.43 -32.99
N LEU A 356 12.52 10.52 -33.65
CA LEU A 356 13.72 11.26 -33.28
C LEU A 356 13.65 11.82 -31.83
N GLN A 357 12.47 12.29 -31.42
CA GLN A 357 12.27 12.73 -30.02
C GLN A 357 12.39 11.57 -29.02
N ILE A 358 11.82 10.41 -29.33
CA ILE A 358 11.93 9.18 -28.53
C ILE A 358 13.40 8.76 -28.42
N ASP A 359 14.12 8.73 -29.53
CA ASP A 359 15.53 8.33 -29.58
C ASP A 359 16.41 9.28 -28.76
N SER A 360 16.16 10.60 -28.85
CA SER A 360 16.87 11.61 -28.05
C SER A 360 16.68 11.39 -26.56
N VAL A 361 15.43 11.24 -26.06
CA VAL A 361 15.16 11.03 -24.65
C VAL A 361 15.73 9.69 -24.17
N THR A 362 15.74 8.67 -25.03
CA THR A 362 16.35 7.37 -24.70
C THR A 362 17.86 7.49 -24.52
N LEU A 363 18.54 8.29 -25.36
CA LEU A 363 19.96 8.59 -25.21
C LEU A 363 20.23 9.36 -23.91
N ASP A 364 19.42 10.38 -23.59
CA ASP A 364 19.55 11.14 -22.35
C ASP A 364 19.47 10.24 -21.11
N LEU A 365 18.53 9.25 -21.11
CA LEU A 365 18.43 8.25 -20.05
C LEU A 365 19.67 7.36 -19.94
N GLN A 366 20.22 6.93 -21.07
CA GLN A 366 21.45 6.13 -21.11
C GLN A 366 22.68 6.91 -20.64
N GLU A 367 22.76 8.20 -21.00
CA GLU A 367 23.82 9.09 -20.54
C GLU A 367 23.78 9.26 -19.01
N ILE A 368 22.59 9.43 -18.44
CA ILE A 368 22.43 9.48 -16.97
C ILE A 368 22.87 8.15 -16.35
N ASN A 369 22.46 7.01 -16.86
CA ASN A 369 22.88 5.70 -16.35
C ASN A 369 24.41 5.56 -16.35
N THR A 370 25.06 6.01 -17.39
CA THR A 370 26.53 5.99 -17.52
C THR A 370 27.19 6.98 -16.54
N LEU A 371 26.60 8.16 -16.40
CA LEU A 371 27.13 9.23 -15.55
C LEU A 371 27.12 8.81 -14.06
N VAL A 372 26.03 8.21 -13.59
CA VAL A 372 25.88 7.81 -12.17
C VAL A 372 26.41 6.41 -11.87
N GLY A 373 26.76 5.63 -12.89
CA GLY A 373 27.22 4.24 -12.73
C GLY A 373 28.49 4.10 -11.88
N PHE A 374 28.63 3.00 -11.18
CA PHE A 374 29.84 2.67 -10.41
C PHE A 374 31.08 2.51 -11.30
N GLU A 375 30.91 2.07 -12.55
CA GLU A 375 32.00 1.89 -13.51
C GLU A 375 32.57 3.21 -14.01
N ASN A 376 31.91 4.33 -13.75
CA ASN A 376 32.42 5.66 -14.10
C ASN A 376 33.55 6.05 -13.16
N VAL A 377 34.76 6.07 -13.70
CA VAL A 377 35.99 6.40 -12.96
C VAL A 377 36.00 7.79 -12.33
N SER A 378 35.11 8.67 -12.77
CA SER A 378 34.92 9.99 -12.15
C SER A 378 34.17 9.91 -10.83
N ASN A 379 33.38 8.86 -10.59
CA ASN A 379 32.68 8.64 -9.35
C ASN A 379 33.60 7.89 -8.36
N PHE A 380 34.21 6.79 -8.80
CA PHE A 380 35.04 5.94 -7.95
C PHE A 380 36.29 5.47 -8.72
N SER A 381 37.44 5.62 -8.11
CA SER A 381 38.67 4.98 -8.62
C SER A 381 38.62 3.45 -8.42
N PRO A 382 39.40 2.66 -9.16
CA PRO A 382 39.44 1.21 -8.98
C PRO A 382 39.79 0.76 -7.56
N THR A 383 40.63 1.51 -6.84
CA THR A 383 40.98 1.24 -5.45
C THR A 383 39.82 1.51 -4.49
N GLN A 384 39.04 2.56 -4.74
CA GLN A 384 37.81 2.85 -3.98
C GLN A 384 36.72 1.80 -4.21
N LEU A 385 36.57 1.30 -5.44
CA LEU A 385 35.62 0.19 -5.73
C LEU A 385 36.00 -1.10 -5.02
N LEU A 386 37.30 -1.42 -4.95
CA LEU A 386 37.78 -2.58 -4.19
C LEU A 386 37.53 -2.42 -2.69
N GLU A 387 37.72 -1.23 -2.14
CA GLU A 387 37.38 -0.93 -0.75
C GLU A 387 35.90 -1.00 -0.50
N LEU A 388 35.06 -0.37 -1.36
CA LEU A 388 33.61 -0.34 -1.28
C LEU A 388 32.98 -1.72 -1.29
N ASN A 389 33.56 -2.67 -2.05
CA ASN A 389 33.08 -4.03 -2.14
C ASN A 389 33.06 -4.77 -0.79
N ASN A 390 33.89 -4.36 0.18
CA ASN A 390 33.89 -4.93 1.53
C ASN A 390 32.63 -4.51 2.33
N PHE A 391 31.89 -3.51 1.88
CA PHE A 391 30.70 -2.97 2.54
C PHE A 391 29.41 -3.28 1.78
N ILE A 392 29.46 -4.14 0.76
CA ILE A 392 28.26 -4.57 0.00
C ILE A 392 27.65 -5.78 0.71
N TYR A 393 26.53 -5.54 1.38
CA TYR A 393 25.69 -6.55 2.01
C TYR A 393 24.38 -6.62 1.23
N GLU A 394 24.21 -7.70 0.47
CA GLU A 394 23.10 -7.86 -0.46
C GLU A 394 21.87 -8.47 0.22
N ASN A 395 20.70 -7.92 -0.09
CA ASN A 395 19.41 -8.49 0.24
C ASN A 395 18.45 -8.34 -0.95
N THR A 396 17.30 -9.00 -0.89
CA THR A 396 16.30 -8.95 -1.95
C THR A 396 14.96 -8.56 -1.37
N TYR A 397 14.33 -7.56 -1.98
CA TYR A 397 12.92 -7.24 -1.76
C TYR A 397 12.12 -7.72 -2.97
N GLN A 398 11.08 -8.51 -2.72
CA GLN A 398 10.19 -9.00 -3.76
C GLN A 398 8.73 -8.80 -3.33
N ASN A 399 7.94 -8.16 -4.19
CA ASN A 399 6.49 -8.07 -4.03
C ASN A 399 5.81 -8.69 -5.26
N GLU A 400 5.47 -9.97 -5.17
CA GLU A 400 4.86 -10.73 -6.28
C GLU A 400 3.47 -10.22 -6.67
N ASN A 401 2.81 -9.42 -5.82
CA ASN A 401 1.51 -8.82 -6.10
C ASN A 401 1.60 -7.61 -7.04
N ILE A 402 2.80 -7.07 -7.28
CA ILE A 402 3.05 -6.03 -8.27
C ILE A 402 3.38 -6.71 -9.59
N ILE A 403 2.46 -6.64 -10.54
CA ILE A 403 2.67 -7.18 -11.89
C ILE A 403 2.59 -6.07 -12.93
N GLN A 404 3.23 -6.31 -14.07
CA GLN A 404 3.06 -5.49 -15.26
C GLN A 404 1.67 -5.79 -15.85
N THR A 405 0.82 -4.77 -15.98
CA THR A 405 -0.46 -4.86 -16.70
C THR A 405 -0.32 -4.25 -18.08
N ASP A 406 -1.13 -4.67 -19.04
CA ASP A 406 -1.12 -4.13 -20.41
C ASP A 406 -1.31 -2.60 -20.45
N SER A 407 -1.95 -2.02 -19.44
CA SER A 407 -2.08 -0.57 -19.28
C SER A 407 -0.80 0.12 -18.78
N MET A 408 0.21 -0.63 -18.34
CA MET A 408 1.53 -0.14 -17.95
C MET A 408 2.58 -0.35 -19.05
N THR A 409 2.25 -1.09 -20.11
CA THR A 409 3.09 -1.26 -21.30
C THR A 409 2.92 -0.08 -22.21
N THR A 410 3.52 1.03 -21.86
CA THR A 410 4.00 2.04 -22.84
C THR A 410 4.82 3.08 -22.13
#